data_0924b62044f4115373e980f347cb6213
#
_entry.id   0924b62044f4115373e980f347cb6213
#
_cell.length_a   1.000
_cell.length_b   1.000
_cell.length_c   1.000
_cell.angle_alpha   90.00
_cell.angle_beta   90.00
_cell.angle_gamma   90.00
#
_symmetry.space_group_name_H-M   'P 1'
#
loop_
_entity.id
_entity.type
_entity.pdbx_description
1 polymer ?
#
loop_
_entity_poly.entity_id
_entity_poly.type
_entity_poly.pdbx_seq_one_letter_code
_entity_poly.pdbx_strand_id
1 'polypeptide(L)'
;MDINELVASSLKDNHGYDVPIWTIENAEKYASTSTDIKDRDRQVSEEILGLMTSLNLEGVNRVDLCAAPCGNGALSEILRAVANDLVDLVGQDRLHYVELGPEPIKTSALLHHLLENGVQAVHYTAVDINRASHDVMRRAVEPLLVAPEKFRYLATDFLSLFRGDIECGQDVTLVTMLGFQEGNELPETIGQIIRRIGGARTYVLSEMQLSIPNDDEHIHRFYRHHCMTRFSELVGLKLGFDQVGSEHEVIVSDIEVDDDWYRVAATLLPVLSGQDEGYLLTNVCLKYTRQQFSRVRQDYGGCRVIGEFCSGD
;
A
#
# COMPACT_ATOMS: atom_id res chain seq x y z
N MET A 1 -20.69 0.57 0.31
CA MET A 1 -20.08 -0.64 0.92
C MET A 1 -18.60 -0.49 0.72
N ASP A 2 -17.82 -0.62 1.75
CA ASP A 2 -16.38 -0.63 1.63
C ASP A 2 -15.86 -2.03 1.21
N ILE A 3 -14.60 -2.14 0.85
CA ILE A 3 -14.01 -3.39 0.39
C ILE A 3 -14.00 -4.46 1.50
N ASN A 4 -13.84 -4.07 2.77
CA ASN A 4 -13.79 -5.02 3.89
C ASN A 4 -15.16 -5.64 4.13
N GLU A 5 -16.23 -4.84 4.08
CA GLU A 5 -17.62 -5.32 4.19
C GLU A 5 -17.99 -6.23 3.03
N LEU A 6 -17.60 -5.88 1.80
CA LEU A 6 -17.84 -6.69 0.61
C LEU A 6 -17.17 -8.06 0.72
N VAL A 7 -15.89 -8.09 1.13
CA VAL A 7 -15.14 -9.35 1.32
C VAL A 7 -15.72 -10.16 2.47
N ALA A 8 -16.04 -9.54 3.60
CA ALA A 8 -16.64 -10.26 4.73
C ALA A 8 -17.99 -10.90 4.36
N SER A 9 -18.84 -10.23 3.56
CA SER A 9 -20.07 -10.81 3.03
C SER A 9 -19.78 -11.97 2.10
N SER A 10 -18.87 -11.81 1.14
CA SER A 10 -18.49 -12.87 0.21
C SER A 10 -17.94 -14.11 0.93
N LEU A 11 -17.15 -13.92 2.00
CA LEU A 11 -16.63 -15.04 2.79
C LEU A 11 -17.75 -15.85 3.48
N LYS A 12 -18.77 -15.18 4.01
CA LYS A 12 -19.94 -15.86 4.59
C LYS A 12 -20.71 -16.63 3.54
N ASP A 13 -20.99 -16.00 2.41
CA ASP A 13 -21.85 -16.57 1.37
C ASP A 13 -21.18 -17.73 0.61
N ASN A 14 -19.87 -17.62 0.34
CA ASN A 14 -19.15 -18.52 -0.56
C ASN A 14 -18.23 -19.52 0.15
N HIS A 15 -17.78 -19.19 1.38
CA HIS A 15 -16.82 -20.03 2.14
C HIS A 15 -17.42 -20.64 3.41
N GLY A 16 -18.71 -20.40 3.70
CA GLY A 16 -19.44 -21.05 4.80
C GLY A 16 -18.99 -20.61 6.19
N TYR A 17 -18.55 -19.37 6.36
CA TYR A 17 -18.23 -18.82 7.68
C TYR A 17 -19.53 -18.47 8.42
N ASP A 18 -20.02 -19.39 9.26
CA ASP A 18 -21.25 -19.21 10.06
C ASP A 18 -21.04 -18.39 11.34
N VAL A 19 -19.80 -17.97 11.62
CA VAL A 19 -19.43 -17.16 12.79
C VAL A 19 -19.29 -15.69 12.43
N PRO A 20 -19.31 -14.77 13.41
CA PRO A 20 -19.05 -13.35 13.18
C PRO A 20 -17.72 -13.10 12.47
N ILE A 21 -17.74 -12.22 11.47
CA ILE A 21 -16.52 -11.64 10.88
C ILE A 21 -16.59 -10.15 11.16
N TRP A 22 -15.68 -9.67 12.01
CA TRP A 22 -15.53 -8.24 12.28
C TRP A 22 -14.65 -7.62 11.23
N THR A 23 -15.07 -6.47 10.73
CA THR A 23 -14.31 -5.64 9.78
C THR A 23 -13.71 -4.43 10.49
N ILE A 24 -12.66 -3.89 9.93
CA ILE A 24 -11.99 -2.68 10.42
C ILE A 24 -11.61 -1.81 9.23
N GLU A 25 -11.88 -0.52 9.30
CA GLU A 25 -11.43 0.43 8.30
C GLU A 25 -9.90 0.52 8.25
N ASN A 26 -9.33 0.71 7.06
CA ASN A 26 -7.88 0.82 6.89
C ASN A 26 -7.30 1.97 7.74
N ALA A 27 -8.03 3.07 7.86
CA ALA A 27 -7.67 4.18 8.72
C ALA A 27 -7.45 3.76 10.19
N GLU A 28 -8.32 2.92 10.73
CA GLU A 28 -8.24 2.47 12.13
C GLU A 28 -7.08 1.51 12.40
N LYS A 29 -6.70 0.69 11.39
CA LYS A 29 -5.55 -0.23 11.50
C LYS A 29 -4.26 0.53 11.78
N TYR A 30 -4.06 1.64 11.08
CA TYR A 30 -2.78 2.37 11.05
C TYR A 30 -2.81 3.67 11.86
N ALA A 31 -3.98 4.32 12.06
CA ALA A 31 -4.05 5.59 12.77
C ALA A 31 -3.57 5.47 14.20
N SER A 32 -2.72 6.40 14.61
CA SER A 32 -2.49 6.70 16.03
C SER A 32 -3.51 7.75 16.45
N THR A 33 -4.60 7.32 17.09
CA THR A 33 -5.84 8.10 17.20
C THR A 33 -5.88 9.16 18.29
N SER A 34 -4.82 9.41 19.07
CA SER A 34 -4.96 10.32 20.22
C SER A 34 -3.73 11.20 20.45
N THR A 35 -3.98 12.47 20.76
CA THR A 35 -3.01 13.37 21.38
C THR A 35 -2.65 12.96 22.82
N ASP A 36 -3.50 12.14 23.45
CA ASP A 36 -3.31 11.49 24.75
C ASP A 36 -3.07 9.98 24.57
N ILE A 37 -2.10 9.63 23.75
CA ILE A 37 -1.77 8.23 23.46
C ILE A 37 -1.31 7.58 24.77
N LYS A 38 -2.08 6.59 25.23
CA LYS A 38 -1.56 5.60 26.18
C LYS A 38 -0.30 5.03 25.53
N ASP A 39 0.80 4.94 26.25
CA ASP A 39 2.09 4.43 25.74
C ASP A 39 1.97 3.13 24.91
N ARG A 40 0.96 2.31 25.20
CA ARG A 40 0.67 1.06 24.51
C ARG A 40 0.27 1.25 23.02
N ASP A 41 -0.63 2.20 22.69
CA ASP A 41 -1.12 2.39 21.31
C ASP A 41 0.01 2.91 20.41
N ARG A 42 0.87 3.75 20.98
CA ARG A 42 2.07 4.23 20.30
C ARG A 42 3.04 3.08 20.03
N GLN A 43 3.32 2.23 21.01
CA GLN A 43 4.20 1.06 20.86
C GLN A 43 3.69 0.11 19.78
N VAL A 44 2.38 -0.17 19.74
CA VAL A 44 1.76 -1.01 18.71
C VAL A 44 1.91 -0.39 17.33
N SER A 45 1.68 0.91 17.17
CA SER A 45 1.83 1.60 15.87
C SER A 45 3.28 1.64 15.40
N GLU A 46 4.24 1.81 16.31
CA GLU A 46 5.68 1.75 16.00
C GLU A 46 6.10 0.32 15.64
N GLU A 47 5.57 -0.71 16.30
CA GLU A 47 5.84 -2.12 15.98
C GLU A 47 5.28 -2.48 14.61
N ILE A 48 4.04 -2.08 14.28
CA ILE A 48 3.42 -2.27 12.95
C ILE A 48 4.30 -1.65 11.86
N LEU A 49 4.75 -0.39 12.05
CA LEU A 49 5.64 0.27 11.10
C LEU A 49 6.95 -0.48 10.94
N GLY A 50 7.54 -0.98 12.03
CA GLY A 50 8.77 -1.78 12.01
C GLY A 50 8.60 -3.08 11.22
N LEU A 51 7.47 -3.78 11.41
CA LEU A 51 7.15 -5.01 10.66
C LEU A 51 7.00 -4.75 9.16
N MET A 52 6.28 -3.69 8.79
CA MET A 52 6.09 -3.32 7.37
C MET A 52 7.43 -2.90 6.73
N THR A 53 8.26 -2.15 7.45
CA THR A 53 9.62 -1.80 6.99
C THR A 53 10.47 -3.04 6.77
N SER A 54 10.44 -4.01 7.69
CA SER A 54 11.18 -5.27 7.57
C SER A 54 10.70 -6.10 6.38
N LEU A 55 9.39 -6.21 6.21
CA LEU A 55 8.77 -6.92 5.08
C LEU A 55 9.17 -6.29 3.73
N ASN A 56 9.16 -4.96 3.64
CA ASN A 56 9.58 -4.24 2.43
C ASN A 56 11.08 -4.42 2.16
N LEU A 57 11.92 -4.39 3.20
CA LEU A 57 13.37 -4.63 3.05
C LEU A 57 13.66 -6.02 2.50
N GLU A 58 12.96 -7.05 2.99
CA GLU A 58 13.07 -8.39 2.44
C GLU A 58 12.53 -8.44 1.00
N GLY A 59 11.33 -7.87 0.76
CA GLY A 59 10.66 -7.89 -0.54
C GLY A 59 11.45 -7.22 -1.66
N VAL A 60 12.20 -6.17 -1.36
CA VAL A 60 13.05 -5.47 -2.35
C VAL A 60 14.19 -6.38 -2.87
N ASN A 61 14.71 -7.28 -2.02
CA ASN A 61 15.89 -8.08 -2.34
C ASN A 61 15.58 -9.55 -2.63
N ARG A 62 14.41 -10.05 -2.24
CA ARG A 62 14.02 -11.45 -2.39
C ARG A 62 13.02 -11.64 -3.53
N VAL A 63 13.46 -12.31 -4.58
CA VAL A 63 12.61 -12.64 -5.74
C VAL A 63 11.40 -13.48 -5.31
N ASP A 64 11.59 -14.42 -4.40
CA ASP A 64 10.57 -15.39 -3.99
C ASP A 64 9.46 -14.82 -3.08
N LEU A 65 9.63 -13.63 -2.52
CA LEU A 65 8.64 -13.04 -1.63
C LEU A 65 7.55 -12.23 -2.38
N CYS A 66 7.96 -11.44 -3.37
CA CYS A 66 7.07 -10.49 -4.05
C CYS A 66 6.84 -10.83 -5.52
N ALA A 67 7.68 -11.67 -6.13
CA ALA A 67 7.57 -12.06 -7.53
C ALA A 67 6.85 -13.40 -7.70
N ALA A 68 6.26 -13.60 -8.87
CA ALA A 68 5.79 -14.91 -9.29
C ALA A 68 6.98 -15.90 -9.37
N PRO A 69 6.74 -17.21 -9.23
CA PRO A 69 7.80 -18.22 -9.33
C PRO A 69 8.61 -18.20 -10.63
N CYS A 70 8.03 -17.65 -11.70
CA CYS A 70 8.68 -17.45 -13.00
C CYS A 70 9.41 -16.11 -13.13
N GLY A 71 9.33 -15.24 -12.10
CA GLY A 71 9.99 -13.94 -12.13
C GLY A 71 11.50 -14.06 -11.94
N ASN A 72 12.25 -13.36 -12.78
CA ASN A 72 13.71 -13.43 -12.82
C ASN A 72 14.39 -12.21 -12.19
N GLY A 73 13.65 -11.15 -11.87
CA GLY A 73 14.18 -9.90 -11.32
C GLY A 73 13.77 -9.63 -9.88
N ALA A 74 14.70 -9.13 -9.08
CA ALA A 74 14.37 -8.58 -7.77
C ALA A 74 13.62 -7.25 -7.93
N LEU A 75 12.75 -6.91 -6.98
CA LEU A 75 12.01 -5.64 -7.02
C LEU A 75 12.96 -4.43 -7.10
N SER A 76 14.16 -4.52 -6.51
CA SER A 76 15.21 -3.49 -6.62
C SER A 76 15.66 -3.23 -8.07
N GLU A 77 15.70 -4.24 -8.92
CA GLU A 77 16.03 -4.09 -10.34
C GLU A 77 14.90 -3.44 -11.11
N ILE A 78 13.66 -3.81 -10.80
CA ILE A 78 12.46 -3.21 -11.38
C ILE A 78 12.37 -1.73 -10.99
N LEU A 79 12.57 -1.39 -9.72
CA LEU A 79 12.57 0.01 -9.25
C LEU A 79 13.64 0.83 -9.96
N ARG A 80 14.81 0.25 -10.26
CA ARG A 80 15.85 0.92 -11.05
C ARG A 80 15.43 1.15 -12.49
N ALA A 81 14.79 0.18 -13.14
CA ALA A 81 14.27 0.34 -14.49
C ALA A 81 13.19 1.44 -14.54
N VAL A 82 12.25 1.41 -13.60
CA VAL A 82 11.22 2.46 -13.42
C VAL A 82 11.86 3.83 -13.24
N ALA A 83 12.89 3.93 -12.39
CA ALA A 83 13.56 5.19 -12.13
C ALA A 83 14.25 5.76 -13.38
N ASN A 84 14.84 4.91 -14.24
CA ASN A 84 15.41 5.37 -15.51
C ASN A 84 14.35 5.99 -16.42
N ASP A 85 13.19 5.35 -16.58
CA ASP A 85 12.09 5.91 -17.37
C ASP A 85 11.56 7.21 -16.79
N LEU A 86 11.49 7.31 -15.45
CA LEU A 86 11.09 8.54 -14.77
C LEU A 86 12.10 9.68 -14.97
N VAL A 87 13.40 9.39 -14.99
CA VAL A 87 14.44 10.38 -15.31
C VAL A 87 14.18 10.98 -16.68
N ASP A 88 13.90 10.15 -17.68
CA ASP A 88 13.60 10.58 -19.04
C ASP A 88 12.30 11.43 -19.11
N LEU A 89 11.28 11.04 -18.36
CA LEU A 89 10.00 11.73 -18.29
C LEU A 89 10.08 13.10 -17.59
N VAL A 90 10.85 13.19 -16.51
CA VAL A 90 11.05 14.42 -15.73
C VAL A 90 12.00 15.37 -16.47
N GLY A 91 13.09 14.83 -17.04
CA GLY A 91 14.11 15.62 -17.73
C GLY A 91 14.75 16.65 -16.82
N GLN A 92 14.71 17.92 -17.23
CA GLN A 92 15.27 19.07 -16.47
C GLN A 92 14.25 19.83 -15.61
N ASP A 93 13.01 19.32 -15.55
CA ASP A 93 11.94 19.94 -14.80
C ASP A 93 12.08 19.70 -13.28
N ARG A 94 11.47 20.58 -12.51
CA ARG A 94 11.44 20.45 -11.05
C ARG A 94 10.39 19.44 -10.64
N LEU A 95 10.82 18.41 -9.91
CA LEU A 95 9.97 17.32 -9.48
C LEU A 95 9.32 17.57 -8.10
N HIS A 96 8.02 17.36 -8.01
CA HIS A 96 7.31 17.13 -6.77
C HIS A 96 7.00 15.63 -6.65
N TYR A 97 7.63 14.98 -5.69
CA TYR A 97 7.39 13.57 -5.36
C TYR A 97 6.36 13.50 -4.23
N VAL A 98 5.19 12.96 -4.50
CA VAL A 98 4.09 12.76 -3.53
C VAL A 98 3.91 11.27 -3.31
N GLU A 99 3.95 10.82 -2.07
CA GLU A 99 3.79 9.42 -1.74
C GLU A 99 2.57 9.19 -0.85
N LEU A 100 1.67 8.32 -1.30
CA LEU A 100 0.48 7.91 -0.57
C LEU A 100 0.76 6.57 0.13
N GLY A 101 0.71 6.56 1.48
CA GLY A 101 1.14 5.42 2.28
C GLY A 101 2.65 5.17 2.18
N PRO A 102 3.50 6.12 2.62
CA PRO A 102 4.95 6.08 2.43
C PRO A 102 5.62 4.96 3.22
N GLU A 103 6.67 4.41 2.62
CA GLU A 103 7.56 3.48 3.28
C GLU A 103 9.04 3.80 2.96
N PRO A 104 9.95 3.68 3.93
CA PRO A 104 11.30 4.26 3.78
C PRO A 104 12.20 3.54 2.78
N ILE A 105 12.01 2.25 2.54
CA ILE A 105 12.96 1.40 1.78
C ILE A 105 12.87 1.67 0.28
N LYS A 106 11.68 1.48 -0.30
CA LYS A 106 11.46 1.68 -1.75
C LYS A 106 11.56 3.15 -2.12
N THR A 107 11.00 4.03 -1.26
CA THR A 107 11.08 5.48 -1.44
C THR A 107 12.52 5.96 -1.52
N SER A 108 13.35 5.57 -0.56
CA SER A 108 14.77 5.97 -0.56
C SER A 108 15.50 5.43 -1.77
N ALA A 109 15.23 4.16 -2.16
CA ALA A 109 15.86 3.55 -3.33
C ALA A 109 15.50 4.29 -4.61
N LEU A 110 14.21 4.58 -4.83
CA LEU A 110 13.73 5.28 -6.02
C LEU A 110 14.23 6.72 -6.06
N LEU A 111 14.10 7.46 -4.96
CA LEU A 111 14.51 8.84 -4.87
C LEU A 111 16.03 9.00 -5.05
N HIS A 112 16.82 8.12 -4.41
CA HIS A 112 18.28 8.11 -4.58
C HIS A 112 18.67 7.92 -6.05
N HIS A 113 18.04 6.98 -6.75
CA HIS A 113 18.31 6.73 -8.16
C HIS A 113 17.93 7.92 -9.06
N LEU A 114 16.78 8.56 -8.80
CA LEU A 114 16.38 9.78 -9.53
C LEU A 114 17.41 10.90 -9.36
N LEU A 115 17.89 11.13 -8.14
CA LEU A 115 18.87 12.17 -7.83
C LEU A 115 20.25 11.87 -8.43
N GLU A 116 20.72 10.63 -8.37
CA GLU A 116 21.99 10.20 -8.99
C GLU A 116 21.99 10.39 -10.51
N ASN A 117 20.82 10.30 -11.15
CA ASN A 117 20.65 10.48 -12.60
C ASN A 117 20.25 11.92 -12.98
N GLY A 118 20.42 12.87 -12.08
CA GLY A 118 20.37 14.30 -12.38
C GLY A 118 19.01 14.96 -12.26
N VAL A 119 17.98 14.28 -11.72
CA VAL A 119 16.71 14.92 -11.38
C VAL A 119 16.96 15.95 -10.30
N GLN A 120 16.57 17.20 -10.56
CA GLN A 120 16.86 18.35 -9.68
C GLN A 120 15.59 18.82 -8.95
N ALA A 121 15.81 19.63 -7.91
CA ALA A 121 14.78 20.37 -7.20
C ALA A 121 13.60 19.51 -6.75
N VAL A 122 13.90 18.34 -6.14
CA VAL A 122 12.86 17.46 -5.60
C VAL A 122 12.25 18.08 -4.35
N HIS A 123 10.94 18.31 -4.40
CA HIS A 123 10.10 18.46 -3.23
C HIS A 123 9.46 17.11 -2.92
N TYR A 124 9.51 16.67 -1.68
CA TYR A 124 8.91 15.43 -1.24
C TYR A 124 7.74 15.70 -0.29
N THR A 125 6.61 15.07 -0.56
CA THR A 125 5.44 15.11 0.32
C THR A 125 4.98 13.67 0.62
N ALA A 126 5.12 13.24 1.86
CA ALA A 126 4.52 12.02 2.38
C ALA A 126 3.09 12.30 2.84
N VAL A 127 2.17 11.39 2.53
CA VAL A 127 0.78 11.41 3.01
C VAL A 127 0.47 10.10 3.69
N ASP A 128 0.25 10.12 4.99
CA ASP A 128 -0.04 8.93 5.77
C ASP A 128 -0.91 9.27 6.98
N ILE A 129 -1.83 8.40 7.31
CA ILE A 129 -2.64 8.49 8.51
C ILE A 129 -1.84 8.16 9.78
N ASN A 130 -0.76 7.36 9.65
CA ASN A 130 0.11 6.96 10.74
C ASN A 130 1.14 8.04 11.08
N ARG A 131 0.90 8.80 12.13
CA ARG A 131 1.84 9.83 12.59
C ARG A 131 3.21 9.28 13.03
N ALA A 132 3.28 8.00 13.41
CA ALA A 132 4.55 7.37 13.80
C ALA A 132 5.51 7.24 12.61
N SER A 133 5.01 7.21 11.37
CA SER A 133 5.83 7.17 10.15
C SER A 133 6.62 8.47 9.90
N HIS A 134 6.18 9.62 10.46
CA HIS A 134 6.79 10.93 10.20
C HIS A 134 8.32 10.95 10.42
N ASP A 135 8.76 10.55 11.61
CA ASP A 135 10.19 10.63 11.96
C ASP A 135 11.03 9.58 11.23
N VAL A 136 10.43 8.44 10.88
CA VAL A 136 11.08 7.41 10.08
C VAL A 136 11.29 7.90 8.66
N MET A 137 10.24 8.43 8.03
CA MET A 137 10.31 8.99 6.69
C MET A 137 11.24 10.20 6.61
N ARG A 138 11.17 11.08 7.60
CA ARG A 138 12.06 12.24 7.68
C ARG A 138 13.53 11.82 7.71
N ARG A 139 13.90 10.87 8.55
CA ARG A 139 15.28 10.35 8.62
C ARG A 139 15.75 9.68 7.35
N ALA A 140 14.83 9.01 6.63
CA ALA A 140 15.15 8.30 5.40
C ALA A 140 15.28 9.24 4.19
N VAL A 141 14.43 10.27 4.09
CA VAL A 141 14.26 11.09 2.89
C VAL A 141 14.96 12.46 3.00
N GLU A 142 14.85 13.14 4.14
CA GLU A 142 15.41 14.51 4.29
C GLU A 142 16.90 14.60 3.93
N PRO A 143 17.78 13.63 4.26
CA PRO A 143 19.18 13.67 3.88
C PRO A 143 19.45 13.60 2.36
N LEU A 144 18.46 13.13 1.59
CA LEU A 144 18.55 13.05 0.13
C LEU A 144 18.13 14.35 -0.55
N LEU A 145 17.41 15.22 0.14
CA LEU A 145 16.91 16.47 -0.40
C LEU A 145 17.97 17.59 -0.31
N VAL A 146 17.89 18.53 -1.24
CA VAL A 146 18.83 19.69 -1.26
C VAL A 146 18.69 20.60 -0.05
N ALA A 147 17.53 20.58 0.61
CA ALA A 147 17.27 21.37 1.81
C ALA A 147 16.12 20.74 2.63
N PRO A 148 16.18 20.82 3.99
CA PRO A 148 15.18 20.21 4.88
C PRO A 148 13.74 20.67 4.64
N GLU A 149 13.54 21.93 4.26
CA GLU A 149 12.21 22.50 3.97
C GLU A 149 11.55 21.91 2.71
N LYS A 150 12.28 21.10 1.96
CA LYS A 150 11.74 20.33 0.83
C LYS A 150 11.03 19.04 1.27
N PHE A 151 11.16 18.65 2.53
CA PHE A 151 10.42 17.55 3.13
C PHE A 151 9.12 18.06 3.75
N ARG A 152 8.00 17.45 3.37
CA ARG A 152 6.69 17.73 3.94
C ARG A 152 6.02 16.41 4.32
N TYR A 153 5.32 16.40 5.45
CA TYR A 153 4.52 15.26 5.90
C TYR A 153 3.09 15.71 6.21
N LEU A 154 2.12 15.10 5.57
CA LEU A 154 0.70 15.32 5.80
C LEU A 154 0.15 14.13 6.57
N ALA A 155 -0.14 14.33 7.87
CA ALA A 155 -0.74 13.33 8.73
C ALA A 155 -2.25 13.30 8.49
N THR A 156 -2.70 12.71 7.40
CA THR A 156 -4.09 12.64 6.98
C THR A 156 -4.36 11.38 6.16
N ASP A 157 -5.63 11.00 6.08
CA ASP A 157 -6.08 9.99 5.16
C ASP A 157 -5.97 10.50 3.71
N PHE A 158 -5.27 9.76 2.86
CA PHE A 158 -5.12 10.13 1.44
C PHE A 158 -6.45 10.09 0.68
N LEU A 159 -7.46 9.35 1.18
CA LEU A 159 -8.82 9.37 0.63
C LEU A 159 -9.46 10.75 0.71
N SER A 160 -9.02 11.61 1.62
CA SER A 160 -9.54 12.96 1.81
C SER A 160 -8.76 14.06 1.05
N LEU A 161 -7.67 13.72 0.36
CA LEU A 161 -6.80 14.68 -0.30
C LEU A 161 -7.44 15.40 -1.47
N PHE A 162 -7.08 16.66 -1.62
CA PHE A 162 -7.32 17.46 -2.82
C PHE A 162 -6.00 17.98 -3.38
N ARG A 163 -6.01 18.37 -4.65
CA ARG A 163 -4.83 18.92 -5.32
C ARG A 163 -4.21 20.09 -4.56
N GLY A 164 -5.02 21.00 -4.03
CA GLY A 164 -4.55 22.15 -3.25
C GLY A 164 -3.77 21.76 -1.99
N ASP A 165 -4.02 20.58 -1.42
CA ASP A 165 -3.31 20.11 -0.23
C ASP A 165 -1.86 19.73 -0.53
N ILE A 166 -1.60 19.28 -1.76
CA ILE A 166 -0.27 18.81 -2.19
C ILE A 166 0.44 19.79 -3.12
N GLU A 167 -0.21 20.84 -3.62
CA GLU A 167 0.38 21.76 -4.59
C GLU A 167 1.58 22.53 -4.00
N CYS A 168 2.70 22.54 -4.70
CA CYS A 168 3.93 23.21 -4.25
C CYS A 168 4.65 23.99 -5.37
N GLY A 169 3.98 24.23 -6.50
CA GLY A 169 4.50 25.07 -7.59
C GLY A 169 5.66 24.43 -8.36
N GLN A 170 5.74 23.11 -8.41
CA GLN A 170 6.71 22.38 -9.23
C GLN A 170 6.14 22.10 -10.63
N ASP A 171 7.04 21.74 -11.57
CA ASP A 171 6.69 21.60 -12.98
C ASP A 171 6.07 20.23 -13.28
N VAL A 172 6.52 19.19 -12.56
CA VAL A 172 6.08 17.79 -12.67
C VAL A 172 5.71 17.26 -11.30
N THR A 173 4.61 16.53 -11.20
CA THR A 173 4.22 15.81 -10.00
C THR A 173 4.27 14.30 -10.27
N LEU A 174 5.01 13.56 -9.45
CA LEU A 174 4.98 12.10 -9.39
C LEU A 174 4.23 11.69 -8.13
N VAL A 175 3.12 11.01 -8.31
CA VAL A 175 2.37 10.39 -7.20
C VAL A 175 2.72 8.91 -7.15
N THR A 176 3.14 8.41 -6.00
CA THR A 176 3.46 6.99 -5.83
C THR A 176 2.52 6.31 -4.83
N MET A 177 2.13 5.08 -5.15
CA MET A 177 1.41 4.14 -4.30
C MET A 177 2.17 2.82 -4.34
N LEU A 178 3.12 2.66 -3.42
CA LEU A 178 3.99 1.48 -3.34
C LEU A 178 3.49 0.52 -2.24
N GLY A 179 3.85 -0.76 -2.33
CA GLY A 179 3.47 -1.76 -1.32
C GLY A 179 2.02 -2.23 -1.41
N PHE A 180 1.45 -2.28 -2.61
CA PHE A 180 0.10 -2.79 -2.89
C PHE A 180 -1.05 -1.94 -2.30
N GLN A 181 -0.79 -0.68 -1.99
CA GLN A 181 -1.76 0.25 -1.37
C GLN A 181 -3.10 0.30 -2.11
N GLU A 182 -3.05 0.25 -3.44
CA GLU A 182 -4.25 0.31 -4.26
C GLU A 182 -5.19 -0.87 -4.09
N GLY A 183 -4.65 -2.05 -3.79
CA GLY A 183 -5.44 -3.25 -3.56
C GLY A 183 -6.26 -3.21 -2.26
N ASN A 184 -5.98 -2.26 -1.37
CA ASN A 184 -6.68 -2.12 -0.11
C ASN A 184 -7.99 -1.32 -0.25
N GLU A 185 -8.26 -0.78 -1.44
CA GLU A 185 -9.43 0.04 -1.75
C GLU A 185 -10.09 -0.43 -3.04
N LEU A 186 -11.36 -0.03 -3.25
CA LEU A 186 -12.05 -0.30 -4.51
C LEU A 186 -11.41 0.49 -5.66
N PRO A 187 -11.40 -0.06 -6.90
CA PRO A 187 -10.79 0.58 -8.07
C PRO A 187 -11.33 1.99 -8.34
N GLU A 188 -12.64 2.19 -8.17
CA GLU A 188 -13.28 3.50 -8.34
C GLU A 188 -12.77 4.51 -7.31
N THR A 189 -12.62 4.11 -6.04
CA THR A 189 -12.11 4.96 -4.95
C THR A 189 -10.72 5.49 -5.29
N ILE A 190 -9.81 4.61 -5.67
CA ILE A 190 -8.45 4.99 -6.09
C ILE A 190 -8.49 5.88 -7.34
N GLY A 191 -9.32 5.54 -8.31
CA GLY A 191 -9.50 6.35 -9.52
C GLY A 191 -9.97 7.78 -9.21
N GLN A 192 -10.90 7.94 -8.28
CA GLN A 192 -11.40 9.24 -7.83
C GLN A 192 -10.29 10.07 -7.16
N ILE A 193 -9.45 9.44 -6.33
CA ILE A 193 -8.29 10.11 -5.71
C ILE A 193 -7.34 10.61 -6.79
N ILE A 194 -6.94 9.74 -7.71
CA ILE A 194 -6.01 10.09 -8.80
C ILE A 194 -6.54 11.28 -9.60
N ARG A 195 -7.84 11.27 -9.98
CA ARG A 195 -8.47 12.39 -10.69
C ARG A 195 -8.46 13.67 -9.88
N ARG A 196 -8.73 13.59 -8.58
CA ARG A 196 -8.86 14.74 -7.69
C ARG A 196 -7.53 15.44 -7.40
N ILE A 197 -6.44 14.67 -7.30
CA ILE A 197 -5.08 15.21 -7.08
C ILE A 197 -4.31 15.43 -8.38
N GLY A 198 -4.76 14.84 -9.48
CA GLY A 198 -4.11 14.90 -10.78
C GLY A 198 -4.07 16.30 -11.39
N GLY A 199 -3.14 16.48 -12.33
CA GLY A 199 -2.97 17.70 -13.12
C GLY A 199 -2.32 17.40 -14.48
N ALA A 200 -2.08 18.41 -15.28
CA ALA A 200 -1.62 18.25 -16.67
C ALA A 200 -0.28 17.50 -16.81
N ARG A 201 0.58 17.59 -15.80
CA ARG A 201 1.89 16.90 -15.76
C ARG A 201 2.02 16.10 -14.47
N THR A 202 0.99 15.31 -14.17
CA THR A 202 0.99 14.37 -13.04
C THR A 202 1.18 12.96 -13.59
N TYR A 203 2.20 12.28 -13.09
CA TYR A 203 2.46 10.86 -13.31
C TYR A 203 2.06 10.09 -12.06
N VAL A 204 1.56 8.88 -12.24
CA VAL A 204 1.21 7.97 -11.14
C VAL A 204 2.03 6.71 -11.31
N LEU A 205 2.78 6.35 -10.28
CA LEU A 205 3.50 5.09 -10.18
C LEU A 205 2.84 4.22 -9.12
N SER A 206 2.37 3.07 -9.53
CA SER A 206 1.70 2.12 -8.67
C SER A 206 2.40 0.78 -8.69
N GLU A 207 2.49 0.13 -7.52
CA GLU A 207 3.01 -1.22 -7.35
C GLU A 207 1.89 -2.16 -6.95
N MET A 208 1.79 -3.31 -7.63
CA MET A 208 0.81 -4.33 -7.32
C MET A 208 1.39 -5.74 -7.45
N GLN A 209 1.05 -6.61 -6.50
CA GLN A 209 1.23 -8.04 -6.66
C GLN A 209 0.10 -8.57 -7.56
N LEU A 210 0.46 -9.08 -8.72
CA LEU A 210 -0.51 -9.52 -9.72
C LEU A 210 -1.11 -10.89 -9.37
N SER A 211 -2.37 -11.07 -9.76
CA SER A 211 -3.01 -12.38 -9.83
C SER A 211 -2.51 -13.13 -11.06
N ILE A 212 -2.15 -14.40 -10.88
CA ILE A 212 -1.73 -15.30 -11.94
C ILE A 212 -2.77 -16.43 -12.04
N PRO A 213 -3.33 -16.72 -13.21
CA PRO A 213 -4.31 -17.77 -13.36
C PRO A 213 -3.78 -19.12 -12.84
N ASN A 214 -4.54 -19.75 -11.95
CA ASN A 214 -4.25 -21.05 -11.33
C ASN A 214 -2.97 -21.09 -10.45
N ASP A 215 -2.45 -19.94 -10.04
CA ASP A 215 -1.30 -19.88 -9.13
C ASP A 215 -1.50 -18.79 -8.08
N ASP A 216 -1.92 -19.20 -6.89
CA ASP A 216 -2.07 -18.31 -5.73
C ASP A 216 -0.93 -18.48 -4.71
N GLU A 217 0.02 -19.38 -4.95
CA GLU A 217 1.04 -19.72 -3.95
C GLU A 217 1.92 -18.52 -3.58
N HIS A 218 2.24 -17.66 -4.53
CA HIS A 218 3.00 -16.43 -4.28
C HIS A 218 2.21 -15.43 -3.41
N ILE A 219 0.87 -15.39 -3.55
CA ILE A 219 -0.01 -14.59 -2.69
C ILE A 219 -0.04 -15.18 -1.28
N HIS A 220 -0.30 -16.48 -1.16
CA HIS A 220 -0.28 -17.16 0.13
C HIS A 220 1.05 -17.01 0.86
N ARG A 221 2.18 -17.12 0.16
CA ARG A 221 3.52 -16.97 0.72
C ARG A 221 3.74 -15.59 1.33
N PHE A 222 3.30 -14.54 0.64
CA PHE A 222 3.40 -13.17 1.13
C PHE A 222 2.57 -12.97 2.40
N TYR A 223 1.30 -13.36 2.38
CA TYR A 223 0.40 -13.15 3.52
C TYR A 223 0.65 -14.10 4.69
N ARG A 224 1.28 -15.25 4.49
CA ARG A 224 1.76 -16.16 5.56
C ARG A 224 3.12 -15.75 6.14
N HIS A 225 3.74 -14.70 5.63
CA HIS A 225 4.99 -14.21 6.18
C HIS A 225 4.81 -13.81 7.65
N HIS A 226 5.82 -14.09 8.49
CA HIS A 226 5.72 -13.83 9.93
C HIS A 226 5.41 -12.37 10.28
N CYS A 227 5.88 -11.41 9.49
CA CYS A 227 5.53 -10.00 9.66
C CYS A 227 4.03 -9.76 9.46
N MET A 228 3.38 -10.43 8.48
CA MET A 228 1.95 -10.31 8.24
C MET A 228 1.13 -10.97 9.34
N THR A 229 1.57 -12.14 9.84
CA THR A 229 0.94 -12.81 10.98
C THR A 229 1.00 -11.94 12.23
N ARG A 230 2.17 -11.39 12.54
CA ARG A 230 2.34 -10.49 13.68
C ARG A 230 1.57 -9.17 13.52
N PHE A 231 1.49 -8.64 12.30
CA PHE A 231 0.64 -7.48 12.00
C PHE A 231 -0.82 -7.76 12.36
N SER A 232 -1.38 -8.90 11.92
CA SER A 232 -2.75 -9.29 12.24
C SER A 232 -3.00 -9.36 13.75
N GLU A 233 -2.08 -9.98 14.49
CA GLU A 233 -2.15 -10.06 15.96
C GLU A 233 -2.16 -8.65 16.60
N LEU A 234 -1.27 -7.76 16.16
CA LEU A 234 -1.18 -6.39 16.67
C LEU A 234 -2.46 -5.58 16.40
N VAL A 235 -3.09 -5.77 15.23
CA VAL A 235 -4.37 -5.14 14.90
C VAL A 235 -5.45 -5.62 15.87
N GLY A 236 -5.55 -6.93 16.12
CA GLY A 236 -6.50 -7.49 17.10
C GLY A 236 -6.28 -6.96 18.51
N LEU A 237 -5.03 -6.88 18.96
CA LEU A 237 -4.65 -6.34 20.26
C LEU A 237 -4.98 -4.84 20.38
N LYS A 238 -4.79 -4.08 19.30
CA LYS A 238 -5.11 -2.64 19.24
C LYS A 238 -6.61 -2.37 19.39
N LEU A 239 -7.43 -3.23 18.78
CA LEU A 239 -8.89 -3.13 18.86
C LEU A 239 -9.49 -3.58 20.21
N GLY A 240 -8.68 -4.22 21.04
CA GLY A 240 -9.08 -4.57 22.42
C GLY A 240 -9.95 -5.83 22.50
N PHE A 241 -9.80 -6.79 21.58
CA PHE A 241 -10.40 -8.12 21.72
C PHE A 241 -9.89 -8.82 22.98
N ASP A 242 -10.76 -9.58 23.64
CA ASP A 242 -10.43 -10.28 24.90
C ASP A 242 -9.38 -11.35 24.70
N GLN A 243 -9.45 -12.07 23.57
CA GLN A 243 -8.42 -12.99 23.10
C GLN A 243 -8.15 -12.79 21.62
N VAL A 244 -6.90 -12.95 21.26
CA VAL A 244 -6.39 -12.78 19.89
C VAL A 244 -5.55 -14.01 19.54
N GLY A 245 -5.85 -14.63 18.39
CA GLY A 245 -5.06 -15.75 17.88
C GLY A 245 -3.63 -15.34 17.52
N SER A 246 -2.72 -16.30 17.59
CA SER A 246 -1.31 -16.11 17.21
C SER A 246 -1.05 -16.34 15.70
N GLU A 247 -2.01 -16.91 15.01
CA GLU A 247 -1.95 -17.21 13.58
C GLU A 247 -3.24 -16.75 12.90
N HIS A 248 -3.13 -16.25 11.68
CA HIS A 248 -4.27 -15.92 10.85
C HIS A 248 -4.41 -16.91 9.70
N GLU A 249 -5.62 -17.10 9.23
CA GLU A 249 -5.91 -17.82 8.00
C GLU A 249 -5.77 -16.88 6.79
N VAL A 250 -5.16 -17.35 5.70
CA VAL A 250 -5.05 -16.63 4.43
C VAL A 250 -6.01 -17.24 3.42
N ILE A 251 -6.95 -16.45 2.95
CA ILE A 251 -7.93 -16.83 1.95
C ILE A 251 -7.64 -16.05 0.67
N VAL A 252 -7.60 -16.77 -0.45
CA VAL A 252 -7.55 -16.17 -1.78
C VAL A 252 -8.79 -16.63 -2.54
N SER A 253 -9.65 -15.68 -2.90
CA SER A 253 -10.93 -15.97 -3.55
C SER A 253 -11.26 -14.90 -4.60
N ASP A 254 -12.34 -15.13 -5.34
CA ASP A 254 -12.84 -14.16 -6.30
C ASP A 254 -14.02 -13.39 -5.68
N ILE A 255 -14.06 -12.09 -5.91
CA ILE A 255 -15.18 -11.20 -5.54
C ILE A 255 -15.65 -10.41 -6.75
N GLU A 256 -16.94 -10.10 -6.79
CA GLU A 256 -17.53 -9.23 -7.81
C GLU A 256 -17.55 -7.78 -7.33
N VAL A 257 -17.03 -6.87 -8.16
CA VAL A 257 -17.04 -5.42 -7.95
C VAL A 257 -17.44 -4.76 -9.26
N ASP A 258 -18.56 -4.03 -9.30
CA ASP A 258 -19.04 -3.30 -10.48
C ASP A 258 -19.12 -4.18 -11.75
N ASP A 259 -19.74 -5.36 -11.65
CA ASP A 259 -19.87 -6.36 -12.72
C ASP A 259 -18.55 -6.99 -13.22
N ASP A 260 -17.43 -6.70 -12.56
CA ASP A 260 -16.12 -7.32 -12.81
C ASP A 260 -15.70 -8.24 -11.66
N TRP A 261 -14.97 -9.31 -12.00
CA TRP A 261 -14.44 -10.25 -11.02
C TRP A 261 -12.98 -9.97 -10.72
N TYR A 262 -12.66 -9.80 -9.44
CA TYR A 262 -11.31 -9.56 -8.94
C TYR A 262 -10.88 -10.67 -7.99
N ARG A 263 -9.63 -11.08 -8.10
CA ARG A 263 -8.99 -11.90 -7.08
C ARG A 263 -8.76 -11.06 -5.84
N VAL A 264 -9.00 -11.60 -4.64
CA VAL A 264 -8.75 -10.93 -3.37
C VAL A 264 -7.95 -11.82 -2.45
N ALA A 265 -6.96 -11.27 -1.77
CA ALA A 265 -6.32 -11.87 -0.61
C ALA A 265 -6.92 -11.27 0.65
N ALA A 266 -7.36 -12.14 1.56
CA ALA A 266 -7.92 -11.77 2.86
C ALA A 266 -7.19 -12.51 3.97
N THR A 267 -6.99 -11.87 5.14
CA THR A 267 -6.45 -12.53 6.32
C THR A 267 -7.46 -12.47 7.46
N LEU A 268 -7.82 -13.64 7.98
CA LEU A 268 -8.78 -13.82 9.06
C LEU A 268 -8.06 -14.26 10.33
N LEU A 269 -8.09 -13.41 11.36
CA LEU A 269 -7.51 -13.70 12.66
C LEU A 269 -8.60 -14.21 13.61
N PRO A 270 -8.47 -15.40 14.22
CA PRO A 270 -9.40 -15.84 15.25
C PRO A 270 -9.38 -14.88 16.44
N VAL A 271 -10.54 -14.44 16.90
CA VAL A 271 -10.68 -13.53 18.05
C VAL A 271 -11.87 -13.88 18.91
N LEU A 272 -11.83 -13.47 20.19
CA LEU A 272 -12.94 -13.57 21.13
C LEU A 272 -13.32 -12.14 21.60
N SER A 273 -14.62 -11.83 21.55
CA SER A 273 -15.20 -10.60 22.05
C SER A 273 -16.38 -10.93 22.98
N GLY A 274 -16.19 -10.79 24.28
CA GLY A 274 -17.17 -11.24 25.28
C GLY A 274 -17.33 -12.76 25.27
N GLN A 275 -18.46 -13.25 24.76
CA GLN A 275 -18.75 -14.68 24.59
C GLN A 275 -18.78 -15.10 23.12
N ASP A 276 -18.58 -14.17 22.21
CA ASP A 276 -18.68 -14.43 20.77
C ASP A 276 -17.30 -14.75 20.21
N GLU A 277 -17.16 -16.00 19.74
CA GLU A 277 -16.00 -16.44 18.96
C GLU A 277 -16.22 -16.12 17.49
N GLY A 278 -15.17 -15.68 16.79
CA GLY A 278 -15.24 -15.35 15.37
C GLY A 278 -13.89 -14.93 14.80
N TYR A 279 -13.94 -14.19 13.72
CA TYR A 279 -12.75 -13.74 13.00
C TYR A 279 -12.70 -12.22 12.87
N LEU A 280 -11.52 -11.67 12.98
CA LEU A 280 -11.23 -10.30 12.56
C LEU A 280 -10.59 -10.32 11.17
N LEU A 281 -11.20 -9.62 10.22
CA LEU A 281 -10.65 -9.40 8.89
C LEU A 281 -9.56 -8.33 8.98
N THR A 282 -8.32 -8.77 9.14
CA THR A 282 -7.18 -7.87 9.44
C THR A 282 -6.57 -7.26 8.18
N ASN A 283 -6.67 -7.93 7.03
CA ASN A 283 -6.19 -7.41 5.77
C ASN A 283 -7.09 -7.85 4.62
N VAL A 284 -7.27 -6.94 3.67
CA VAL A 284 -7.92 -7.17 2.38
C VAL A 284 -7.08 -6.50 1.31
N CYS A 285 -6.81 -7.22 0.23
CA CYS A 285 -6.06 -6.66 -0.88
C CYS A 285 -6.51 -7.28 -2.20
N LEU A 286 -7.07 -6.48 -3.10
CA LEU A 286 -7.36 -6.90 -4.47
C LEU A 286 -6.07 -7.28 -5.19
N LYS A 287 -6.16 -8.30 -6.00
CA LYS A 287 -5.08 -8.81 -6.85
C LYS A 287 -5.55 -8.76 -8.30
N TYR A 288 -4.97 -7.86 -9.04
CA TYR A 288 -5.31 -7.65 -10.44
C TYR A 288 -4.51 -8.59 -11.33
N THR A 289 -5.11 -9.05 -12.42
CA THR A 289 -4.30 -9.45 -13.57
C THR A 289 -3.62 -8.23 -14.19
N ARG A 290 -2.54 -8.40 -14.95
CA ARG A 290 -1.85 -7.30 -15.64
C ARG A 290 -2.83 -6.46 -16.48
N GLN A 291 -3.73 -7.12 -17.21
CA GLN A 291 -4.72 -6.43 -18.03
C GLN A 291 -5.73 -5.63 -17.20
N GLN A 292 -6.23 -6.21 -16.10
CA GLN A 292 -7.14 -5.50 -15.20
C GLN A 292 -6.46 -4.27 -14.58
N PHE A 293 -5.20 -4.40 -14.15
CA PHE A 293 -4.48 -3.29 -13.52
C PHE A 293 -4.32 -2.09 -14.47
N SER A 294 -3.95 -2.33 -15.73
CA SER A 294 -3.89 -1.28 -16.74
C SER A 294 -5.28 -0.69 -17.05
N ARG A 295 -6.31 -1.53 -17.14
CA ARG A 295 -7.68 -1.09 -17.42
C ARG A 295 -8.24 -0.19 -16.32
N VAL A 296 -8.12 -0.58 -15.04
CA VAL A 296 -8.66 0.22 -13.92
C VAL A 296 -7.99 1.60 -13.84
N ARG A 297 -6.73 1.73 -14.25
CA ARG A 297 -6.05 3.03 -14.34
C ARG A 297 -6.66 3.93 -15.42
N GLN A 298 -7.02 3.36 -16.56
CA GLN A 298 -7.64 4.08 -17.67
C GLN A 298 -9.10 4.45 -17.34
N ASP A 299 -9.89 3.47 -16.93
CA ASP A 299 -11.34 3.61 -16.77
C ASP A 299 -11.69 4.48 -15.55
N TYR A 300 -11.12 4.19 -14.39
CA TYR A 300 -11.41 4.92 -13.15
C TYR A 300 -10.48 6.11 -12.92
N GLY A 301 -9.20 5.99 -13.22
CA GLY A 301 -8.21 7.05 -13.00
C GLY A 301 -8.17 8.11 -14.09
N GLY A 302 -8.66 7.82 -15.30
CA GLY A 302 -8.51 8.66 -16.47
C GLY A 302 -7.05 8.83 -16.91
N CYS A 303 -6.19 7.88 -16.53
CA CYS A 303 -4.76 7.88 -16.84
C CYS A 303 -4.49 7.18 -18.17
N ARG A 304 -3.46 7.61 -18.87
CA ARG A 304 -2.85 6.82 -19.94
C ARG A 304 -1.69 6.04 -19.37
N VAL A 305 -1.71 4.71 -19.50
CA VAL A 305 -0.56 3.87 -19.14
C VAL A 305 0.58 4.14 -20.14
N ILE A 306 1.75 4.48 -19.65
CA ILE A 306 2.94 4.83 -20.44
C ILE A 306 4.10 3.86 -20.22
N GLY A 307 4.06 3.04 -19.18
CA GLY A 307 5.05 2.01 -18.87
C GLY A 307 4.47 0.94 -17.98
N GLU A 308 4.89 -0.29 -18.15
CA GLU A 308 4.59 -1.44 -17.32
C GLU A 308 5.87 -2.23 -17.09
N PHE A 309 6.13 -2.59 -15.84
CA PHE A 309 7.31 -3.32 -15.43
C PHE A 309 6.87 -4.55 -14.62
N CYS A 310 7.25 -5.73 -15.04
CA CYS A 310 6.90 -6.98 -14.38
C CYS A 310 8.15 -7.77 -14.00
N SER A 311 8.12 -8.44 -12.86
CA SER A 311 9.21 -9.32 -12.43
C SER A 311 9.35 -10.60 -13.26
N GLY A 312 8.43 -10.88 -14.17
CA GLY A 312 8.41 -12.07 -15.01
C GLY A 312 8.75 -11.83 -16.49
N ASP A 313 9.05 -10.59 -16.86
CA ASP A 313 9.36 -10.21 -18.24
C ASP A 313 10.87 -10.41 -18.60
#